data_cf9706bd1d115953754819f96c7a8bc2
#
_entry.id   cf9706bd1d115953754819f96c7a8bc2
#
_cell.length_a   1.000
_cell.length_b   1.000
_cell.length_c   1.000
_cell.angle_alpha   90.00
_cell.angle_beta   90.00
_cell.angle_gamma   90.00
#
_symmetry.space_group_name_H-M   'P 1'
#
loop_
_entity.id
_entity.type
_entity.pdbx_description
1 polymer ?
#
loop_
_entity_poly.entity_id
_entity_poly.type
_entity_poly.pdbx_seq_one_letter_code
_entity_poly.pdbx_strand_id
1 'polypeptide(L)'
;MVDHKKLSFLIVLFLFSINLIVWQVVFSLNEQDSLEITFFDIGQGDSIFIETPYKSQILIDGGPNSTILEKLVEEMPFWDKTIDLIILTHPEADHMSGLLNVLESYNVKRILWTGIIRDTAQYKKWREMIEKENAEIIIAHSSQEIKIGDVSLNILYPLESLEGKEFKDSNNTSIVCRLSFKNNSFLFTGDATKVSENKIIAKTDCDSDVLKVGHHGSKTSTSREFLENVSPDIAVISCGRDNPYKHPHEQVLKNLEELGINILRTDQDGDIKIVSNGNYLIINN
;
A
#
# COMPACT_ATOMS: atom_id res chain seq x y z
N MET A 1 43.06 14.47 -49.51
CA MET A 1 43.54 14.02 -48.19
C MET A 1 42.36 14.14 -47.23
N VAL A 2 41.86 13.03 -46.74
CA VAL A 2 40.75 13.05 -45.75
C VAL A 2 41.32 13.62 -44.44
N ASP A 3 40.66 14.65 -43.91
CA ASP A 3 41.04 15.23 -42.62
C ASP A 3 40.73 14.23 -41.51
N HIS A 4 41.77 13.50 -41.07
CA HIS A 4 41.64 12.47 -40.05
C HIS A 4 40.97 12.98 -38.75
N LYS A 5 41.16 14.25 -38.40
CA LYS A 5 40.50 14.84 -37.20
C LYS A 5 39.00 14.96 -37.37
N LYS A 6 38.54 15.37 -38.58
CA LYS A 6 37.10 15.45 -38.89
C LYS A 6 36.47 14.05 -38.93
N LEU A 7 37.18 13.06 -39.51
CA LEU A 7 36.70 11.69 -39.55
C LEU A 7 36.59 11.10 -38.14
N SER A 8 37.59 11.29 -37.29
CA SER A 8 37.55 10.83 -35.89
C SER A 8 36.42 11.49 -35.11
N PHE A 9 36.19 12.80 -35.28
CA PHE A 9 35.08 13.51 -34.65
C PHE A 9 33.72 12.94 -35.08
N LEU A 10 33.52 12.66 -36.37
CA LEU A 10 32.29 12.06 -36.88
C LEU A 10 32.07 10.64 -36.33
N ILE A 11 33.11 9.85 -36.18
CA ILE A 11 33.03 8.50 -35.60
C ILE A 11 32.60 8.61 -34.11
N VAL A 12 33.20 9.50 -33.33
CA VAL A 12 32.83 9.71 -31.93
C VAL A 12 31.39 10.17 -31.81
N LEU A 13 30.95 11.10 -32.64
CA LEU A 13 29.57 11.60 -32.64
C LEU A 13 28.58 10.47 -33.00
N PHE A 14 28.92 9.63 -33.97
CA PHE A 14 28.09 8.48 -34.36
C PHE A 14 28.01 7.43 -33.25
N LEU A 15 29.12 7.09 -32.58
CA LEU A 15 29.11 6.18 -31.43
C LEU A 15 28.32 6.72 -30.25
N PHE A 16 28.41 8.04 -30.01
CA PHE A 16 27.60 8.71 -28.97
C PHE A 16 26.11 8.65 -29.29
N SER A 17 25.71 8.89 -30.54
CA SER A 17 24.32 8.79 -30.98
C SER A 17 23.79 7.35 -30.87
N ILE A 18 24.58 6.34 -31.24
CA ILE A 18 24.21 4.93 -31.05
C ILE A 18 24.03 4.64 -29.55
N ASN A 19 24.93 5.13 -28.71
CA ASN A 19 24.81 4.93 -27.25
C ASN A 19 23.53 5.53 -26.68
N LEU A 20 23.15 6.72 -27.13
CA LEU A 20 21.86 7.33 -26.72
C LEU A 20 20.64 6.49 -27.16
N ILE A 21 20.69 5.97 -28.41
CA ILE A 21 19.60 5.10 -28.91
C ILE A 21 19.53 3.79 -28.10
N VAL A 22 20.69 3.15 -27.84
CA VAL A 22 20.75 1.94 -27.03
C VAL A 22 20.19 2.19 -25.62
N TRP A 23 20.58 3.29 -24.98
CA TRP A 23 20.02 3.67 -23.68
C TRP A 23 18.51 3.91 -23.74
N GLN A 24 18.03 4.57 -24.78
CA GLN A 24 16.59 4.80 -24.98
C GLN A 24 15.82 3.48 -25.14
N VAL A 25 16.37 2.52 -25.89
CA VAL A 25 15.81 1.17 -26.04
C VAL A 25 15.88 0.39 -24.72
N VAL A 26 16.99 0.46 -23.98
CA VAL A 26 17.13 -0.18 -22.67
C VAL A 26 16.12 0.39 -21.69
N PHE A 27 15.93 1.70 -21.65
CA PHE A 27 14.92 2.32 -20.81
C PHE A 27 13.49 1.89 -21.20
N SER A 28 13.17 1.86 -22.51
CA SER A 28 11.84 1.43 -22.98
C SER A 28 11.56 -0.06 -22.74
N LEU A 29 12.58 -0.90 -22.77
CA LEU A 29 12.45 -2.33 -22.44
C LEU A 29 12.37 -2.59 -20.92
N ASN A 30 12.85 -1.66 -20.11
CA ASN A 30 12.80 -1.73 -18.65
C ASN A 30 11.56 -1.08 -18.06
N GLU A 31 10.72 -0.40 -18.85
CA GLU A 31 9.37 0.00 -18.49
C GLU A 31 8.50 -1.28 -18.46
N GLN A 32 8.64 -2.06 -17.39
CA GLN A 32 7.66 -3.09 -17.12
C GLN A 32 6.36 -2.38 -16.75
N ASP A 33 5.32 -2.60 -17.55
CA ASP A 33 3.92 -2.27 -17.25
C ASP A 33 3.44 -3.12 -16.06
N SER A 34 4.14 -3.05 -14.94
CA SER A 34 3.85 -3.83 -13.73
C SER A 34 3.41 -2.94 -12.58
N LEU A 35 2.45 -3.44 -11.86
CA LEU A 35 2.06 -2.95 -10.56
C LEU A 35 2.88 -3.69 -9.50
N GLU A 36 3.59 -2.97 -8.65
CA GLU A 36 4.38 -3.55 -7.57
C GLU A 36 3.77 -3.16 -6.22
N ILE A 37 3.57 -4.14 -5.36
CA ILE A 37 3.01 -3.96 -4.03
C ILE A 37 3.93 -4.63 -3.03
N THR A 38 4.51 -3.84 -2.13
CA THR A 38 5.40 -4.31 -1.07
C THR A 38 4.73 -4.14 0.29
N PHE A 39 4.52 -5.25 0.99
CA PHE A 39 4.10 -5.29 2.38
C PHE A 39 5.36 -5.32 3.24
N PHE A 40 5.63 -4.26 3.96
CA PHE A 40 6.86 -4.13 4.72
C PHE A 40 6.84 -4.89 6.05
N ASP A 41 7.93 -5.55 6.38
CA ASP A 41 8.22 -5.95 7.76
C ASP A 41 8.71 -4.72 8.55
N ILE A 42 7.80 -4.12 9.27
CA ILE A 42 8.01 -2.96 10.15
C ILE A 42 7.77 -3.31 11.62
N GLY A 43 7.75 -4.62 11.94
CA GLY A 43 7.30 -5.12 13.23
C GLY A 43 5.78 -5.17 13.32
N GLN A 44 5.22 -4.88 14.53
CA GLN A 44 3.77 -4.89 14.71
C GLN A 44 3.16 -3.60 14.16
N GLY A 45 2.32 -3.74 13.12
CA GLY A 45 1.68 -2.63 12.43
C GLY A 45 1.56 -2.90 10.93
N ASP A 46 1.03 -1.93 10.20
CA ASP A 46 0.89 -1.98 8.75
C ASP A 46 1.71 -0.88 8.06
N SER A 47 2.37 -1.25 7.00
CA SER A 47 2.87 -0.33 5.99
C SER A 47 2.97 -1.03 4.65
N ILE A 48 2.32 -0.49 3.63
CA ILE A 48 2.25 -1.08 2.30
C ILE A 48 2.61 -0.01 1.29
N PHE A 49 3.61 -0.28 0.48
CA PHE A 49 4.03 0.60 -0.60
C PHE A 49 3.59 0.04 -1.94
N ILE A 50 3.01 0.89 -2.78
CA ILE A 50 2.50 0.53 -4.10
C ILE A 50 3.14 1.45 -5.11
N GLU A 51 3.87 0.87 -6.06
CA GLU A 51 4.33 1.56 -7.26
C GLU A 51 3.49 1.11 -8.46
N THR A 52 2.82 2.06 -9.08
CA THR A 52 2.01 1.78 -10.26
C THR A 52 2.88 1.69 -11.52
N PRO A 53 2.37 1.11 -12.65
CA PRO A 53 3.08 1.13 -13.94
C PRO A 53 3.48 2.54 -14.40
N TYR A 54 2.77 3.56 -13.91
CA TYR A 54 3.01 4.97 -14.23
C TYR A 54 3.95 5.67 -13.22
N LYS A 55 4.66 4.88 -12.40
CA LYS A 55 5.58 5.35 -11.37
C LYS A 55 4.94 6.27 -10.34
N SER A 56 3.62 6.18 -10.16
CA SER A 56 2.96 6.85 -9.03
C SER A 56 3.09 6.00 -7.77
N GLN A 57 3.45 6.67 -6.68
CA GLN A 57 3.69 6.03 -5.38
C GLN A 57 2.49 6.23 -4.46
N ILE A 58 2.00 5.12 -3.90
CA ILE A 58 0.95 5.12 -2.88
C ILE A 58 1.51 4.44 -1.62
N LEU A 59 1.35 5.08 -0.48
CA LEU A 59 1.72 4.51 0.82
C LEU A 59 0.46 4.34 1.67
N ILE A 60 0.14 3.09 2.02
CA ILE A 60 -0.95 2.76 2.94
C ILE A 60 -0.33 2.49 4.31
N ASP A 61 -0.62 3.34 5.26
CA ASP A 61 -0.08 3.34 6.62
C ASP A 61 1.47 3.43 6.67
N GLY A 62 2.03 3.69 7.83
CA GLY A 62 3.47 3.91 7.99
C GLY A 62 4.10 3.13 9.13
N GLY A 63 3.31 2.26 9.79
CA GLY A 63 3.82 1.48 10.91
C GLY A 63 4.05 2.29 12.19
N PRO A 64 4.67 1.63 13.20
CA PRO A 64 4.78 2.16 14.57
C PRO A 64 5.87 3.23 14.74
N ASN A 65 6.81 3.36 13.81
CA ASN A 65 8.02 4.17 14.01
C ASN A 65 8.69 4.58 12.68
N SER A 66 9.92 5.09 12.74
CA SER A 66 10.68 5.59 11.59
C SER A 66 11.27 4.50 10.68
N THR A 67 11.11 3.21 10.94
CA THR A 67 11.59 2.11 10.08
C THR A 67 11.08 2.25 8.65
N ILE A 68 9.88 2.82 8.48
CA ILE A 68 9.33 3.11 7.15
C ILE A 68 10.25 3.96 6.27
N LEU A 69 11.05 4.87 6.86
CA LEU A 69 11.97 5.70 6.08
C LEU A 69 13.09 4.86 5.45
N GLU A 70 13.58 3.81 6.15
CA GLU A 70 14.58 2.88 5.64
C GLU A 70 13.99 2.07 4.49
N LYS A 71 12.77 1.56 4.66
CA LYS A 71 12.03 0.81 3.64
C LYS A 71 11.78 1.61 2.36
N LEU A 72 11.37 2.88 2.51
CA LEU A 72 11.15 3.76 1.35
C LEU A 72 12.45 4.10 0.60
N VAL A 73 13.60 4.15 1.29
CA VAL A 73 14.90 4.34 0.63
C VAL A 73 15.30 3.10 -0.20
N GLU A 74 14.87 1.90 0.20
CA GLU A 74 15.11 0.67 -0.55
C GLU A 74 14.23 0.57 -1.80
N GLU A 75 12.99 1.04 -1.73
CA GLU A 75 12.01 0.96 -2.84
C GLU A 75 12.08 2.15 -3.80
N MET A 76 12.44 3.34 -3.34
CA MET A 76 12.40 4.57 -4.12
C MET A 76 13.80 5.02 -4.56
N PRO A 77 13.96 5.57 -5.78
CA PRO A 77 15.21 6.22 -6.18
C PRO A 77 15.60 7.32 -5.18
N PHE A 78 16.88 7.44 -4.83
CA PHE A 78 17.38 8.37 -3.80
C PHE A 78 17.04 9.86 -4.06
N TRP A 79 16.81 10.21 -5.32
CA TRP A 79 16.43 11.57 -5.75
C TRP A 79 14.92 11.82 -5.69
N ASP A 80 14.10 10.76 -5.63
CA ASP A 80 12.66 10.91 -5.54
C ASP A 80 12.25 11.04 -4.07
N LYS A 81 11.69 12.19 -3.73
CA LYS A 81 11.20 12.52 -2.40
C LYS A 81 9.71 12.88 -2.43
N THR A 82 8.99 12.33 -3.42
CA THR A 82 7.56 12.59 -3.59
C THR A 82 6.77 11.31 -3.35
N ILE A 83 5.65 11.42 -2.62
CA ILE A 83 4.63 10.37 -2.51
C ILE A 83 3.33 10.94 -3.05
N ASP A 84 2.74 10.28 -4.06
CA ASP A 84 1.56 10.79 -4.73
C ASP A 84 0.30 10.69 -3.89
N LEU A 85 0.21 9.64 -3.07
CA LEU A 85 -0.94 9.41 -2.18
C LEU A 85 -0.51 8.71 -0.90
N ILE A 86 -0.83 9.28 0.24
CA ILE A 86 -0.84 8.58 1.53
C ILE A 86 -2.27 8.19 1.87
N ILE A 87 -2.46 6.97 2.35
CA ILE A 87 -3.71 6.49 2.94
C ILE A 87 -3.44 6.16 4.40
N LEU A 88 -4.04 6.91 5.33
CA LEU A 88 -4.11 6.53 6.73
C LEU A 88 -5.41 5.77 6.95
N THR A 89 -5.32 4.46 7.14
CA THR A 89 -6.52 3.62 7.30
C THR A 89 -7.30 3.99 8.54
N HIS A 90 -6.62 4.17 9.66
CA HIS A 90 -7.19 4.64 10.92
C HIS A 90 -6.08 5.18 11.85
N PRO A 91 -6.39 6.08 12.80
CA PRO A 91 -5.38 6.80 13.57
C PRO A 91 -4.93 6.05 14.84
N GLU A 92 -4.47 4.80 14.70
CA GLU A 92 -3.75 4.07 15.75
C GLU A 92 -2.22 4.15 15.54
N ALA A 93 -1.47 4.01 16.63
CA ALA A 93 -0.04 4.30 16.62
C ALA A 93 0.78 3.40 15.68
N ASP A 94 0.40 2.14 15.56
CA ASP A 94 1.05 1.14 14.72
C ASP A 94 0.71 1.25 13.22
N HIS A 95 -0.10 2.24 12.84
CA HIS A 95 -0.40 2.64 11.46
C HIS A 95 0.07 4.06 11.16
N MET A 96 -0.06 4.96 12.13
CA MET A 96 0.10 6.40 11.91
C MET A 96 1.49 6.92 12.26
N SER A 97 2.19 6.33 13.25
CA SER A 97 3.40 6.97 13.80
C SER A 97 4.51 7.15 12.76
N GLY A 98 4.71 6.16 11.88
CA GLY A 98 5.68 6.27 10.80
C GLY A 98 5.30 7.31 9.75
N LEU A 99 4.00 7.53 9.50
CA LEU A 99 3.56 8.58 8.57
C LEU A 99 3.96 9.99 9.03
N LEU A 100 4.10 10.22 10.34
CA LEU A 100 4.62 11.48 10.85
C LEU A 100 6.08 11.71 10.40
N ASN A 101 6.89 10.65 10.37
CA ASN A 101 8.27 10.72 9.87
C ASN A 101 8.31 10.89 8.34
N VAL A 102 7.37 10.26 7.65
CA VAL A 102 7.22 10.41 6.18
C VAL A 102 6.89 11.85 5.83
N LEU A 103 5.91 12.49 6.49
CA LEU A 103 5.54 13.89 6.28
C LEU A 103 6.69 14.88 6.61
N GLU A 104 7.65 14.51 7.47
CA GLU A 104 8.85 15.31 7.73
C GLU A 104 9.92 15.17 6.63
N SER A 105 9.89 14.09 5.85
CA SER A 105 11.00 13.68 4.96
C SER A 105 10.66 13.69 3.47
N TYR A 106 9.38 13.59 3.13
CA TYR A 106 8.85 13.47 1.77
C TYR A 106 7.82 14.56 1.50
N ASN A 107 7.68 14.96 0.25
CA ASN A 107 6.61 15.84 -0.23
C ASN A 107 5.41 14.99 -0.61
N VAL A 108 4.27 15.19 0.04
CA VAL A 108 3.05 14.41 -0.17
C VAL A 108 2.05 15.21 -0.97
N LYS A 109 1.54 14.64 -2.08
CA LYS A 109 0.59 15.34 -2.93
C LYS A 109 -0.86 15.22 -2.45
N ARG A 110 -1.25 14.03 -1.97
CA ARG A 110 -2.62 13.74 -1.53
C ARG A 110 -2.60 12.88 -0.28
N ILE A 111 -3.56 13.12 0.60
CA ILE A 111 -3.75 12.35 1.84
C ILE A 111 -5.23 11.94 1.91
N LEU A 112 -5.46 10.63 1.88
CA LEU A 112 -6.76 10.00 2.09
C LEU A 112 -6.84 9.49 3.53
N TRP A 113 -7.83 9.90 4.29
CA TRP A 113 -8.06 9.44 5.66
C TRP A 113 -9.52 9.60 6.06
N THR A 114 -9.91 9.08 7.22
CA THR A 114 -11.34 9.07 7.63
C THR A 114 -11.83 10.38 8.24
N GLY A 115 -10.94 11.28 8.69
CA GLY A 115 -11.32 12.52 9.34
C GLY A 115 -11.89 12.37 10.75
N ILE A 116 -11.85 11.17 11.36
CA ILE A 116 -12.34 10.94 12.73
C ILE A 116 -11.51 11.72 13.74
N ILE A 117 -12.11 12.00 14.90
CA ILE A 117 -11.46 12.70 16.01
C ILE A 117 -10.90 11.70 17.03
N ARG A 118 -9.66 11.94 17.47
CA ARG A 118 -8.99 11.22 18.55
C ARG A 118 -8.32 12.22 19.51
N ASP A 119 -8.11 11.83 20.74
CA ASP A 119 -7.40 12.65 21.75
C ASP A 119 -6.08 11.98 22.15
N THR A 120 -5.21 11.71 21.17
CA THR A 120 -3.85 11.21 21.42
C THR A 120 -2.82 12.23 20.94
N ALA A 121 -1.61 12.17 21.51
CA ALA A 121 -0.52 13.07 21.11
C ALA A 121 -0.13 12.90 19.63
N GLN A 122 -0.09 11.64 19.15
CA GLN A 122 0.20 11.32 17.75
C GLN A 122 -0.86 11.89 16.82
N TYR A 123 -2.15 11.76 17.18
CA TYR A 123 -3.23 12.31 16.37
C TYR A 123 -3.17 13.85 16.30
N LYS A 124 -2.87 14.54 17.41
CA LYS A 124 -2.70 16.00 17.41
C LYS A 124 -1.55 16.42 16.50
N LYS A 125 -0.41 15.70 16.58
CA LYS A 125 0.73 15.93 15.67
C LYS A 125 0.37 15.68 14.21
N TRP A 126 -0.36 14.58 13.90
CA TRP A 126 -0.87 14.28 12.56
C TRP A 126 -1.69 15.42 11.99
N ARG A 127 -2.69 15.89 12.76
CA ARG A 127 -3.55 17.02 12.35
C ARG A 127 -2.73 18.27 12.04
N GLU A 128 -1.78 18.60 12.94
CA GLU A 128 -0.91 19.75 12.77
C GLU A 128 -0.03 19.64 11.51
N MET A 129 0.46 18.43 11.21
CA MET A 129 1.32 18.20 10.06
C MET A 129 0.57 18.24 8.74
N ILE A 130 -0.58 17.58 8.64
CA ILE A 130 -1.37 17.58 7.39
C ILE A 130 -1.97 18.97 7.09
N GLU A 131 -2.20 19.82 8.11
CA GLU A 131 -2.61 21.22 7.91
C GLU A 131 -1.47 22.09 7.37
N LYS A 132 -0.21 21.74 7.66
CA LYS A 132 0.98 22.43 7.13
C LYS A 132 1.46 21.89 5.79
N GLU A 133 1.14 20.64 5.51
CA GLU A 133 1.43 20.00 4.23
C GLU A 133 0.56 20.64 3.14
N ASN A 134 1.14 20.95 2.00
CA ASN A 134 0.38 21.50 0.87
C ASN A 134 -0.29 20.37 0.06
N ALA A 135 -0.75 19.34 0.74
CA ALA A 135 -1.40 18.16 0.17
C ALA A 135 -2.91 18.38 0.01
N GLU A 136 -3.49 17.78 -1.02
CA GLU A 136 -4.94 17.64 -1.14
C GLU A 136 -5.44 16.65 -0.09
N ILE A 137 -6.30 17.10 0.82
CA ILE A 137 -6.90 16.25 1.84
C ILE A 137 -8.23 15.68 1.34
N ILE A 138 -8.32 14.36 1.34
CA ILE A 138 -9.51 13.62 0.89
C ILE A 138 -10.09 12.85 2.09
N ILE A 139 -11.37 13.07 2.37
CA ILE A 139 -12.09 12.32 3.41
C ILE A 139 -12.69 11.06 2.79
N ALA A 140 -12.30 9.91 3.32
CA ALA A 140 -12.67 8.61 2.79
C ALA A 140 -14.15 8.28 3.03
N HIS A 141 -14.82 7.82 2.00
CA HIS A 141 -16.12 7.14 2.06
C HIS A 141 -16.32 6.25 0.84
N SER A 142 -17.21 5.26 0.93
CA SER A 142 -17.50 4.37 -0.19
C SER A 142 -18.00 5.12 -1.43
N SER A 143 -17.88 4.50 -2.59
CA SER A 143 -18.15 5.06 -3.91
C SER A 143 -17.15 6.09 -4.41
N GLN A 144 -16.05 6.33 -3.68
CA GLN A 144 -14.90 7.08 -4.22
C GLN A 144 -13.98 6.13 -4.99
N GLU A 145 -13.50 6.62 -6.12
CA GLU A 145 -12.52 5.92 -6.96
C GLU A 145 -11.37 6.86 -7.29
N ILE A 146 -10.15 6.39 -7.08
CA ILE A 146 -8.92 7.07 -7.46
C ILE A 146 -8.31 6.31 -8.64
N LYS A 147 -8.23 6.96 -9.82
CA LYS A 147 -7.66 6.37 -11.03
C LYS A 147 -6.26 6.87 -11.30
N ILE A 148 -5.37 5.93 -11.64
CA ILE A 148 -4.00 6.19 -12.08
C ILE A 148 -3.75 5.29 -13.30
N GLY A 149 -4.02 5.83 -14.50
CA GLY A 149 -3.99 5.02 -15.72
C GLY A 149 -4.95 3.83 -15.64
N ASP A 150 -4.42 2.62 -15.81
CA ASP A 150 -5.17 1.36 -15.73
C ASP A 150 -5.33 0.84 -14.28
N VAL A 151 -4.79 1.53 -13.30
CA VAL A 151 -4.94 1.19 -11.89
C VAL A 151 -6.13 1.96 -11.32
N SER A 152 -7.03 1.27 -10.64
CA SER A 152 -8.20 1.83 -9.97
C SER A 152 -8.21 1.43 -8.51
N LEU A 153 -8.28 2.40 -7.61
CA LEU A 153 -8.40 2.22 -6.17
C LEU A 153 -9.80 2.64 -5.74
N ASN A 154 -10.63 1.67 -5.37
CA ASN A 154 -12.02 1.87 -4.95
C ASN A 154 -12.14 1.80 -3.44
N ILE A 155 -12.75 2.80 -2.82
CA ILE A 155 -13.01 2.81 -1.39
C ILE A 155 -14.30 2.04 -1.12
N LEU A 156 -14.20 0.91 -0.39
CA LEU A 156 -15.33 0.08 -0.03
C LEU A 156 -15.91 0.45 1.34
N TYR A 157 -15.08 0.94 2.24
CA TYR A 157 -15.46 1.35 3.59
C TYR A 157 -14.57 2.51 4.07
N PRO A 158 -15.08 3.44 4.89
CA PRO A 158 -16.42 3.52 5.49
C PRO A 158 -17.54 3.79 4.49
N LEU A 159 -18.78 3.32 4.79
CA LEU A 159 -19.90 3.46 3.86
C LEU A 159 -20.38 4.92 3.68
N GLU A 160 -20.10 5.77 4.66
CA GLU A 160 -20.39 7.20 4.68
C GLU A 160 -19.25 7.96 5.35
N SER A 161 -19.16 9.26 5.13
CA SER A 161 -18.13 10.10 5.78
C SER A 161 -18.22 9.99 7.30
N LEU A 162 -17.06 9.76 7.92
CA LEU A 162 -16.90 9.71 9.38
C LEU A 162 -16.28 11.00 9.92
N GLU A 163 -16.07 12.00 9.08
CA GLU A 163 -15.42 13.25 9.44
C GLU A 163 -16.06 13.90 10.68
N GLY A 164 -15.20 14.32 11.60
CA GLY A 164 -15.62 15.00 12.82
C GLY A 164 -16.30 14.12 13.86
N LYS A 165 -16.42 12.80 13.62
CA LYS A 165 -17.03 11.86 14.58
C LYS A 165 -15.96 11.25 15.49
N GLU A 166 -16.33 10.95 16.72
CA GLU A 166 -15.50 10.20 17.68
C GLU A 166 -15.92 8.73 17.73
N PHE A 167 -14.94 7.84 17.84
CA PHE A 167 -15.16 6.40 17.96
C PHE A 167 -14.41 5.84 19.16
N LYS A 168 -15.08 4.96 19.90
CA LYS A 168 -14.46 4.26 21.02
C LYS A 168 -13.38 3.28 20.52
N ASP A 169 -13.65 2.62 19.40
CA ASP A 169 -12.76 1.67 18.72
C ASP A 169 -12.53 2.18 17.30
N SER A 170 -11.34 2.70 17.05
CA SER A 170 -10.94 3.27 15.76
C SER A 170 -10.72 2.21 14.69
N ASN A 171 -10.46 0.94 15.06
CA ASN A 171 -10.31 -0.16 14.11
C ASN A 171 -11.58 -0.33 13.25
N ASN A 172 -12.76 -0.09 13.87
CA ASN A 172 -14.02 -0.09 13.13
C ASN A 172 -14.19 1.07 12.13
N THR A 173 -13.23 1.96 12.05
CA THR A 173 -13.22 3.08 11.09
C THR A 173 -12.19 2.89 9.99
N SER A 174 -11.41 1.80 10.01
CA SER A 174 -10.37 1.51 9.04
C SER A 174 -10.89 1.62 7.62
N ILE A 175 -10.16 2.36 6.79
CA ILE A 175 -10.44 2.39 5.36
C ILE A 175 -10.20 1.00 4.80
N VAL A 176 -11.20 0.47 4.11
CA VAL A 176 -11.06 -0.73 3.29
C VAL A 176 -11.13 -0.31 1.84
N CYS A 177 -10.09 -0.63 1.08
CA CYS A 177 -10.02 -0.27 -0.33
C CYS A 177 -9.58 -1.46 -1.19
N ARG A 178 -10.14 -1.51 -2.39
CA ARG A 178 -9.82 -2.51 -3.41
C ARG A 178 -9.05 -1.84 -4.54
N LEU A 179 -7.84 -2.29 -4.78
CA LEU A 179 -7.05 -1.90 -5.93
C LEU A 179 -7.25 -2.93 -7.04
N SER A 180 -7.48 -2.45 -8.25
CA SER A 180 -7.63 -3.29 -9.45
C SER A 180 -6.63 -2.84 -10.51
N PHE A 181 -5.96 -3.81 -11.11
CA PHE A 181 -5.07 -3.61 -12.24
C PHE A 181 -5.30 -4.69 -13.28
N LYS A 182 -5.95 -4.33 -14.38
CA LYS A 182 -6.40 -5.28 -15.42
C LYS A 182 -7.23 -6.41 -14.79
N ASN A 183 -6.74 -7.66 -14.82
CA ASN A 183 -7.44 -8.83 -14.27
C ASN A 183 -7.07 -9.14 -12.82
N ASN A 184 -6.12 -8.41 -12.21
CA ASN A 184 -5.72 -8.66 -10.83
C ASN A 184 -6.28 -7.63 -9.86
N SER A 185 -6.56 -8.07 -8.64
CA SER A 185 -7.17 -7.26 -7.59
C SER A 185 -6.61 -7.55 -6.21
N PHE A 186 -6.56 -6.49 -5.39
CA PHE A 186 -5.96 -6.51 -4.06
C PHE A 186 -6.90 -5.80 -3.08
N LEU A 187 -7.22 -6.45 -1.99
CA LEU A 187 -8.05 -5.88 -0.93
C LEU A 187 -7.20 -5.53 0.29
N PHE A 188 -7.15 -4.24 0.62
CA PHE A 188 -6.48 -3.73 1.81
C PHE A 188 -7.52 -3.38 2.86
N THR A 189 -7.41 -3.96 4.05
CA THR A 189 -8.46 -3.90 5.07
C THR A 189 -8.08 -3.06 6.29
N GLY A 190 -6.80 -2.63 6.41
CA GLY A 190 -6.29 -2.07 7.65
C GLY A 190 -6.65 -3.00 8.82
N ASP A 191 -7.20 -2.43 9.88
CA ASP A 191 -7.64 -3.18 11.06
C ASP A 191 -9.15 -3.38 11.13
N ALA A 192 -9.83 -3.38 9.96
CA ALA A 192 -11.26 -3.63 9.89
C ALA A 192 -11.64 -4.87 10.68
N THR A 193 -12.65 -4.72 11.55
CA THR A 193 -13.14 -5.82 12.36
C THR A 193 -14.34 -6.50 11.70
N LYS A 194 -14.79 -7.62 12.24
CA LYS A 194 -16.00 -8.33 11.78
C LYS A 194 -17.23 -7.43 11.66
N VAL A 195 -17.28 -6.36 12.46
CA VAL A 195 -18.38 -5.37 12.36
C VAL A 195 -18.32 -4.61 11.04
N SER A 196 -17.13 -4.22 10.60
CA SER A 196 -16.92 -3.55 9.33
C SER A 196 -17.04 -4.55 8.17
N GLU A 197 -16.45 -5.74 8.29
CA GLU A 197 -16.56 -6.83 7.32
C GLU A 197 -18.01 -7.14 6.95
N ASN A 198 -18.88 -7.33 7.94
CA ASN A 198 -20.31 -7.61 7.72
C ASN A 198 -21.02 -6.48 6.95
N LYS A 199 -20.61 -5.23 7.16
CA LYS A 199 -21.16 -4.10 6.40
C LYS A 199 -20.67 -4.06 4.97
N ILE A 200 -19.40 -4.44 4.73
CA ILE A 200 -18.78 -4.48 3.42
C ILE A 200 -19.46 -5.55 2.57
N ILE A 201 -19.49 -6.80 3.03
CA ILE A 201 -20.09 -7.91 2.28
C ILE A 201 -21.59 -7.72 1.99
N ALA A 202 -22.30 -6.97 2.83
CA ALA A 202 -23.72 -6.67 2.63
C ALA A 202 -23.97 -5.58 1.56
N LYS A 203 -22.95 -4.81 1.16
CA LYS A 203 -23.13 -3.58 0.36
C LYS A 203 -22.24 -3.50 -0.87
N THR A 204 -21.09 -4.17 -0.88
CA THR A 204 -20.07 -4.01 -1.89
C THR A 204 -19.58 -5.37 -2.36
N ASP A 205 -19.15 -5.45 -3.61
CA ASP A 205 -18.33 -6.54 -4.10
C ASP A 205 -16.90 -6.36 -3.60
N CYS A 206 -16.38 -7.36 -2.88
CA CYS A 206 -15.05 -7.35 -2.31
C CYS A 206 -14.18 -8.51 -2.82
N ASP A 207 -14.62 -9.25 -3.84
CA ASP A 207 -13.85 -10.32 -4.48
C ASP A 207 -12.47 -9.82 -4.90
N SER A 208 -11.40 -10.54 -4.52
CA SER A 208 -10.02 -10.07 -4.74
C SER A 208 -9.01 -11.21 -4.68
N ASP A 209 -8.03 -11.21 -5.60
CA ASP A 209 -7.00 -12.25 -5.68
C ASP A 209 -6.06 -12.25 -4.47
N VAL A 210 -5.78 -11.06 -3.92
CA VAL A 210 -4.89 -10.88 -2.76
C VAL A 210 -5.62 -10.14 -1.66
N LEU A 211 -5.59 -10.70 -0.47
CA LEU A 211 -6.14 -10.08 0.75
C LEU A 211 -5.01 -9.69 1.70
N LYS A 212 -4.90 -8.40 2.08
CA LYS A 212 -4.25 -8.02 3.33
C LYS A 212 -5.16 -8.38 4.49
N VAL A 213 -4.74 -9.34 5.29
CA VAL A 213 -5.52 -9.82 6.44
C VAL A 213 -5.72 -8.71 7.46
N GLY A 214 -6.97 -8.52 7.90
CA GLY A 214 -7.34 -7.45 8.82
C GLY A 214 -6.71 -7.60 10.21
N HIS A 215 -6.36 -6.47 10.82
CA HIS A 215 -5.92 -6.35 12.20
C HIS A 215 -4.82 -7.35 12.56
N HIS A 216 -3.81 -7.46 11.71
CA HIS A 216 -2.63 -8.34 11.86
C HIS A 216 -2.96 -9.81 12.12
N GLY A 217 -4.14 -10.27 11.69
CA GLY A 217 -4.63 -11.61 11.99
C GLY A 217 -5.27 -11.77 13.38
N SER A 218 -5.80 -10.69 13.95
CA SER A 218 -6.59 -10.73 15.20
C SER A 218 -7.84 -11.60 15.07
N LYS A 219 -8.23 -12.27 16.15
CA LYS A 219 -9.50 -13.01 16.22
C LYS A 219 -10.77 -12.13 16.04
N THR A 220 -10.60 -10.80 16.12
CA THR A 220 -11.70 -9.84 15.94
C THR A 220 -11.97 -9.49 14.48
N SER A 221 -11.12 -9.96 13.57
CA SER A 221 -11.17 -9.71 12.13
C SER A 221 -11.14 -11.00 11.32
N THR A 222 -11.19 -10.87 10.00
CA THR A 222 -10.99 -11.94 9.00
C THR A 222 -11.89 -13.14 9.29
N SER A 223 -13.21 -12.85 9.35
CA SER A 223 -14.22 -13.86 9.58
C SER A 223 -14.26 -14.85 8.40
N ARG A 224 -14.70 -16.08 8.65
CA ARG A 224 -14.86 -17.08 7.59
C ARG A 224 -15.81 -16.58 6.49
N GLU A 225 -16.92 -15.97 6.88
CA GLU A 225 -17.89 -15.41 5.94
C GLU A 225 -17.25 -14.29 5.07
N PHE A 226 -16.39 -13.46 5.65
CA PHE A 226 -15.64 -12.45 4.89
C PHE A 226 -14.68 -13.10 3.91
N LEU A 227 -13.91 -14.10 4.34
CA LEU A 227 -12.99 -14.84 3.47
C LEU A 227 -13.72 -15.53 2.29
N GLU A 228 -14.89 -16.12 2.54
CA GLU A 228 -15.70 -16.75 1.49
C GLU A 228 -16.24 -15.72 0.47
N ASN A 229 -16.45 -14.46 0.87
CA ASN A 229 -16.87 -13.38 -0.03
C ASN A 229 -15.70 -12.72 -0.77
N VAL A 230 -14.54 -12.61 -0.13
CA VAL A 230 -13.32 -12.09 -0.78
C VAL A 230 -12.70 -13.12 -1.71
N SER A 231 -12.79 -14.41 -1.36
CA SER A 231 -12.29 -15.56 -2.13
C SER A 231 -10.83 -15.41 -2.62
N PRO A 232 -9.87 -14.99 -1.77
CA PRO A 232 -8.54 -14.68 -2.22
C PRO A 232 -7.71 -15.95 -2.45
N ASP A 233 -6.82 -15.92 -3.45
CA ASP A 233 -5.78 -16.94 -3.65
C ASP A 233 -4.62 -16.76 -2.65
N ILE A 234 -4.33 -15.50 -2.26
CA ILE A 234 -3.20 -15.12 -1.40
C ILE A 234 -3.71 -14.25 -0.26
N ALA A 235 -3.29 -14.57 0.97
CA ALA A 235 -3.51 -13.75 2.15
C ALA A 235 -2.16 -13.29 2.72
N VAL A 236 -1.97 -11.98 2.85
CA VAL A 236 -0.78 -11.38 3.46
C VAL A 236 -1.12 -10.91 4.87
N ILE A 237 -0.33 -11.36 5.85
CA ILE A 237 -0.46 -10.98 7.26
C ILE A 237 0.76 -10.13 7.63
N SER A 238 0.54 -8.83 7.85
CA SER A 238 1.55 -7.96 8.44
C SER A 238 1.47 -8.08 9.97
N CYS A 239 2.50 -8.60 10.60
CA CYS A 239 2.59 -8.71 12.06
C CYS A 239 4.05 -8.77 12.50
N GLY A 240 4.32 -8.36 13.73
CA GLY A 240 5.68 -8.41 14.29
C GLY A 240 6.03 -9.78 14.82
N ARG A 241 7.32 -10.16 14.70
CA ARG A 241 7.86 -11.34 15.36
C ARG A 241 7.73 -11.20 16.89
N ASP A 242 7.30 -12.26 17.56
CA ASP A 242 7.13 -12.28 19.02
C ASP A 242 6.23 -11.15 19.59
N ASN A 243 5.25 -10.71 18.81
CA ASN A 243 4.37 -9.61 19.21
C ASN A 243 3.53 -9.96 20.45
N PRO A 244 3.29 -9.00 21.36
CA PRO A 244 2.62 -9.24 22.64
C PRO A 244 1.14 -9.64 22.49
N TYR A 245 0.55 -9.38 21.33
CA TYR A 245 -0.85 -9.69 21.02
C TYR A 245 -1.04 -11.15 20.59
N LYS A 246 0.05 -11.86 20.30
CA LYS A 246 0.05 -13.24 19.77
C LYS A 246 -0.67 -13.31 18.41
N HIS A 247 -0.47 -12.30 17.59
CA HIS A 247 -0.94 -12.29 16.20
C HIS A 247 0.07 -12.98 15.29
N PRO A 248 -0.38 -13.69 14.23
CA PRO A 248 -1.78 -13.97 13.91
C PRO A 248 -2.39 -15.01 14.86
N HIS A 249 -3.69 -14.87 15.15
CA HIS A 249 -4.42 -15.78 16.01
C HIS A 249 -4.68 -17.10 15.28
N GLU A 250 -4.53 -18.24 16.00
CA GLU A 250 -4.68 -19.60 15.46
C GLU A 250 -5.98 -19.79 14.66
N GLN A 251 -7.09 -19.22 15.13
CA GLN A 251 -8.38 -19.34 14.43
C GLN A 251 -8.37 -18.68 13.04
N VAL A 252 -7.63 -17.58 12.86
CA VAL A 252 -7.51 -16.91 11.55
C VAL A 252 -6.69 -17.78 10.60
N LEU A 253 -5.54 -18.30 11.07
CA LEU A 253 -4.71 -19.21 10.28
C LEU A 253 -5.51 -20.44 9.85
N LYS A 254 -6.23 -21.04 10.79
CA LYS A 254 -7.07 -22.21 10.50
C LYS A 254 -8.15 -21.92 9.43
N ASN A 255 -8.81 -20.76 9.51
CA ASN A 255 -9.81 -20.39 8.50
C ASN A 255 -9.19 -20.25 7.11
N LEU A 256 -7.99 -19.63 7.01
CA LEU A 256 -7.27 -19.49 5.76
C LEU A 256 -6.82 -20.85 5.19
N GLU A 257 -6.25 -21.71 6.05
CA GLU A 257 -5.80 -23.06 5.67
C GLU A 257 -6.98 -23.94 5.19
N GLU A 258 -8.11 -23.93 5.90
CA GLU A 258 -9.30 -24.70 5.52
C GLU A 258 -9.92 -24.27 4.18
N LEU A 259 -9.71 -23.01 3.79
CA LEU A 259 -10.14 -22.48 2.50
C LEU A 259 -9.07 -22.65 1.40
N GLY A 260 -7.89 -23.21 1.73
CA GLY A 260 -6.80 -23.45 0.78
C GLY A 260 -6.09 -22.18 0.32
N ILE A 261 -6.19 -21.08 1.09
CA ILE A 261 -5.59 -19.79 0.76
C ILE A 261 -4.08 -19.83 1.07
N ASN A 262 -3.26 -19.36 0.14
CA ASN A 262 -1.81 -19.25 0.35
C ASN A 262 -1.50 -18.13 1.34
N ILE A 263 -0.80 -18.43 2.45
CA ILE A 263 -0.52 -17.50 3.54
C ILE A 263 0.93 -17.02 3.45
N LEU A 264 1.12 -15.71 3.39
CA LEU A 264 2.41 -15.03 3.50
C LEU A 264 2.40 -14.18 4.77
N ARG A 265 3.56 -14.12 5.49
CA ARG A 265 3.63 -13.46 6.79
C ARG A 265 4.91 -12.65 6.92
N THR A 266 4.81 -11.34 7.21
CA THR A 266 5.99 -10.48 7.34
C THR A 266 6.93 -10.87 8.49
N ASP A 267 6.42 -11.45 9.57
CA ASP A 267 7.24 -11.92 10.70
C ASP A 267 8.07 -13.17 10.37
N GLN A 268 7.79 -13.85 9.27
CA GLN A 268 8.50 -15.06 8.81
C GLN A 268 9.28 -14.82 7.53
N ASP A 269 8.67 -14.12 6.58
CA ASP A 269 9.15 -13.97 5.21
C ASP A 269 9.91 -12.64 5.00
N GLY A 270 9.87 -11.72 5.99
CA GLY A 270 10.39 -10.36 5.82
C GLY A 270 9.45 -9.50 4.98
N ASP A 271 10.01 -8.59 4.18
CA ASP A 271 9.22 -7.82 3.22
C ASP A 271 8.66 -8.75 2.14
N ILE A 272 7.36 -8.58 1.85
CA ILE A 272 6.66 -9.39 0.84
C ILE A 272 6.33 -8.49 -0.33
N LYS A 273 6.96 -8.76 -1.48
CA LYS A 273 6.70 -8.04 -2.72
C LYS A 273 5.87 -8.88 -3.69
N ILE A 274 4.72 -8.36 -4.10
CA ILE A 274 3.86 -8.96 -5.12
C ILE A 274 3.87 -8.06 -6.35
N VAL A 275 4.26 -8.64 -7.48
CA VAL A 275 4.32 -7.95 -8.77
C VAL A 275 3.22 -8.50 -9.68
N SER A 276 2.40 -7.61 -10.21
CA SER A 276 1.34 -7.94 -11.17
C SER A 276 1.65 -7.36 -12.53
N ASN A 277 1.55 -8.16 -13.58
CA ASN A 277 1.51 -7.66 -14.97
C ASN A 277 0.07 -7.52 -15.49
N GLY A 278 -0.91 -7.70 -14.62
CA GLY A 278 -2.33 -7.65 -14.90
C GLY A 278 -2.97 -8.97 -15.36
N ASN A 279 -2.19 -10.05 -15.52
CA ASN A 279 -2.69 -11.38 -15.85
C ASN A 279 -2.28 -12.44 -14.84
N TYR A 280 -1.12 -12.29 -14.24
CA TYR A 280 -0.60 -13.19 -13.20
C TYR A 280 0.16 -12.40 -12.14
N LEU A 281 0.30 -13.02 -10.98
CA LEU A 281 1.01 -12.49 -9.82
C LEU A 281 2.33 -13.23 -9.66
N ILE A 282 3.40 -12.48 -9.35
CA ILE A 282 4.72 -13.01 -8.98
C ILE A 282 4.99 -12.57 -7.56
N ILE A 283 5.33 -13.53 -6.69
CA ILE A 283 5.71 -13.28 -5.30
C ILE A 283 7.23 -13.29 -5.22
N ASN A 284 7.80 -12.21 -4.71
CA ASN A 284 9.23 -12.09 -4.42
C ASN A 284 9.39 -11.88 -2.89
N ASN A 285 10.11 -12.77 -2.25
CA ASN A 285 10.42 -12.73 -0.81
C ASN A 285 11.92 -12.57 -0.63
#